data_246914cf03ffb7fe82fc3c7fb0da9c3b
#
_entry.id   246914cf03ffb7fe82fc3c7fb0da9c3b
#
_cell.length_a   1.000
_cell.length_b   1.000
_cell.length_c   1.000
_cell.angle_alpha   90.00
_cell.angle_beta   90.00
_cell.angle_gamma   90.00
#
_symmetry.space_group_name_H-M   'P 1'
#
loop_
_entity.id
_entity.type
_entity.pdbx_description
1 polymer ?
#
loop_
_entity_poly.entity_id
_entity_poly.type
_entity_poly.pdbx_seq_one_letter_code
_entity_poly.pdbx_strand_id
1 'polypeptide(L)'
;MTPRGPGDPGRDRDPAGRPRNARPRDALGRPLPRDAQSRDAQSRDAQSRDAQAEDRIPDDLLLPPADALALAQRLLDSGRPFHAHEVLEASWKAAPQAERELWRGLAQVAVGLTHAQRGNVRGAATLLRRGGQAVGGYATAAPYGIDAAGLARDCARLAARIEDDAATPVAAQALRLRLTLDRGRT
;
A
#
# COMPACT_ATOMS: atom_id res chain seq x y z
N MET A 1 -12.89 45.26 3.37
CA MET A 1 -11.53 44.74 3.55
C MET A 1 -11.55 43.90 4.82
N THR A 2 -11.80 42.58 4.67
CA THR A 2 -11.91 41.63 5.78
C THR A 2 -10.53 41.03 6.01
N PRO A 3 -9.98 40.99 7.24
CA PRO A 3 -8.66 40.40 7.51
C PRO A 3 -8.73 38.87 7.38
N ARG A 4 -7.78 38.31 6.64
CA ARG A 4 -7.54 36.85 6.61
C ARG A 4 -7.24 36.37 8.01
N GLY A 5 -7.99 35.39 8.49
CA GLY A 5 -7.74 34.69 9.73
C GLY A 5 -6.40 33.94 9.73
N PRO A 6 -5.80 33.68 10.91
CA PRO A 6 -4.52 32.98 11.01
C PRO A 6 -4.64 31.58 10.43
N GLY A 7 -3.69 31.26 9.53
CA GLY A 7 -3.59 29.94 8.90
C GLY A 7 -3.49 28.82 9.92
N ASP A 8 -4.15 27.72 9.66
CA ASP A 8 -4.16 26.49 10.48
C ASP A 8 -2.72 26.04 10.81
N PRO A 9 -2.29 26.06 12.10
CA PRO A 9 -0.91 25.73 12.51
C PRO A 9 -0.60 24.22 12.47
N GLY A 10 -1.42 23.43 11.81
CA GLY A 10 -1.45 21.97 11.95
C GLY A 10 -0.88 21.14 10.83
N ARG A 11 -0.38 21.71 9.74
CA ARG A 11 0.21 20.95 8.63
C ARG A 11 1.71 21.05 8.65
N ASP A 12 2.38 19.96 9.05
CA ASP A 12 3.82 19.83 8.90
C ASP A 12 4.19 19.95 7.41
N ARG A 13 5.01 20.93 7.10
CA ARG A 13 5.54 21.18 5.77
C ARG A 13 7.07 21.08 5.80
N ASP A 14 7.66 20.63 4.70
CA ASP A 14 9.10 20.69 4.51
C ASP A 14 9.56 22.15 4.26
N PRO A 15 10.89 22.43 4.25
CA PRO A 15 11.40 23.75 3.95
C PRO A 15 10.99 24.31 2.59
N ALA A 16 10.53 23.46 1.65
CA ALA A 16 9.99 23.82 0.35
C ALA A 16 8.47 24.03 0.36
N GLY A 17 7.83 23.98 1.55
CA GLY A 17 6.39 24.21 1.72
C GLY A 17 5.49 23.01 1.34
N ARG A 18 6.05 21.83 1.07
CA ARG A 18 5.29 20.63 0.70
C ARG A 18 4.74 19.93 1.94
N PRO A 19 3.54 19.34 1.90
CA PRO A 19 2.99 18.62 3.04
C PRO A 19 3.89 17.44 3.42
N ARG A 20 4.41 17.42 4.65
CA ARG A 20 5.13 16.28 5.22
C ARG A 20 4.14 15.35 5.91
N ASN A 21 4.21 14.06 5.58
CA ASN A 21 3.40 13.03 6.21
C ASN A 21 4.10 12.51 7.48
N ALA A 22 4.34 13.40 8.44
CA ALA A 22 5.15 13.13 9.64
C ALA A 22 4.39 12.42 10.77
N ARG A 23 3.08 12.09 10.59
CA ARG A 23 2.30 11.45 11.65
C ARG A 23 2.53 9.95 11.71
N PRO A 24 2.78 9.38 12.90
CA PRO A 24 2.79 7.94 13.11
C PRO A 24 1.45 7.35 12.63
N ARG A 25 1.50 6.15 12.04
CA ARG A 25 0.35 5.45 11.51
C ARG A 25 0.19 4.09 12.19
N ASP A 26 -1.05 3.62 12.32
CA ASP A 26 -1.32 2.27 12.79
C ASP A 26 -0.96 1.21 11.73
N ALA A 27 -1.08 -0.07 12.06
CA ALA A 27 -0.81 -1.20 11.17
C ALA A 27 -1.64 -1.17 9.87
N LEU A 28 -2.75 -0.42 9.86
CA LEU A 28 -3.60 -0.19 8.69
C LEU A 28 -3.27 1.13 7.97
N GLY A 29 -2.17 1.82 8.38
CA GLY A 29 -1.72 3.07 7.80
C GLY A 29 -2.60 4.29 8.12
N ARG A 30 -3.48 4.25 9.16
CA ARG A 30 -4.30 5.39 9.58
C ARG A 30 -3.49 6.33 10.46
N PRO A 31 -3.59 7.66 10.29
CA PRO A 31 -2.93 8.61 11.16
C PRO A 31 -3.43 8.47 12.62
N LEU A 32 -2.51 8.34 13.55
CA LEU A 32 -2.84 8.34 14.97
C LEU A 32 -3.19 9.75 15.48
N PRO A 33 -4.11 9.91 16.48
CA PRO A 33 -4.40 11.18 17.10
C PRO A 33 -3.16 11.81 17.75
N ARG A 34 -3.08 13.15 17.78
CA ARG A 34 -1.94 13.88 18.36
C ARG A 34 -1.77 13.69 19.87
N ASP A 35 -2.86 13.38 20.56
CA ASP A 35 -2.99 13.23 22.00
C ASP A 35 -2.87 11.78 22.48
N ALA A 36 -2.71 10.80 21.59
CA ALA A 36 -2.45 9.41 21.94
C ALA A 36 -1.09 9.18 22.65
N GLN A 37 -0.34 10.25 22.94
CA GLN A 37 0.94 10.21 23.66
C GLN A 37 0.80 10.34 25.19
N SER A 38 -0.42 10.28 25.74
CA SER A 38 -0.64 10.46 27.20
C SER A 38 -0.43 9.18 27.98
N ARG A 39 0.68 9.16 28.67
CA ARG A 39 1.06 8.52 29.97
C ARG A 39 0.84 7.02 30.22
N ASP A 40 -0.20 6.36 29.72
CA ASP A 40 -0.39 4.91 29.95
C ASP A 40 0.15 4.03 28.80
N ALA A 41 0.62 4.66 27.74
CA ALA A 41 1.21 4.05 26.57
C ALA A 41 2.70 3.71 26.75
N GLN A 42 3.43 4.40 27.64
CA GLN A 42 4.90 4.34 27.66
C GLN A 42 5.49 2.98 28.03
N SER A 43 4.78 2.14 28.80
CA SER A 43 5.30 0.83 29.20
C SER A 43 4.91 -0.30 28.25
N ARG A 44 3.80 -0.16 27.51
CA ARG A 44 3.44 -1.09 26.42
C ARG A 44 4.07 -0.68 25.08
N ASP A 45 4.39 0.61 24.94
CA ASP A 45 4.96 1.21 23.74
C ASP A 45 6.44 0.90 23.53
N ALA A 46 7.24 0.58 24.55
CA ALA A 46 8.64 0.24 24.35
C ALA A 46 8.79 -1.09 23.60
N GLN A 47 8.08 -2.13 24.02
CA GLN A 47 8.10 -3.43 23.32
C GLN A 47 7.38 -3.41 21.98
N SER A 48 6.34 -2.56 21.82
CA SER A 48 5.68 -2.37 20.54
C SER A 48 6.47 -1.45 19.61
N ARG A 49 7.31 -0.55 20.14
CA ARG A 49 8.20 0.31 19.32
C ARG A 49 9.37 -0.45 18.73
N ASP A 50 9.96 -1.40 19.46
CA ASP A 50 11.02 -2.24 18.93
C ASP A 50 10.48 -3.16 17.82
N ALA A 51 9.31 -3.79 18.00
CA ALA A 51 8.65 -4.58 16.98
C ALA A 51 8.14 -3.73 15.78
N GLN A 52 7.77 -2.47 16.00
CA GLN A 52 7.35 -1.54 14.94
C GLN A 52 8.53 -0.82 14.27
N ALA A 53 9.68 -0.71 14.93
CA ALA A 53 10.90 -0.19 14.34
C ALA A 53 11.53 -1.19 13.35
N GLU A 54 11.45 -2.49 13.64
CA GLU A 54 11.84 -3.55 12.71
C GLU A 54 10.89 -3.66 11.50
N ASP A 55 9.70 -3.10 11.61
CA ASP A 55 8.60 -3.19 10.65
C ASP A 55 8.49 -1.96 9.74
N ARG A 56 9.31 -0.93 9.98
CA ARG A 56 9.29 0.31 9.23
C ARG A 56 10.14 0.15 7.98
N ILE A 57 9.49 0.26 6.83
CA ILE A 57 10.21 0.30 5.55
C ILE A 57 10.87 1.68 5.45
N PRO A 58 12.21 1.76 5.31
CA PRO A 58 12.90 3.03 5.10
C PRO A 58 12.39 3.72 3.83
N ASP A 59 12.20 5.04 3.90
CA ASP A 59 11.71 5.84 2.77
C ASP A 59 12.67 5.84 1.55
N ASP A 60 13.93 5.46 1.78
CA ASP A 60 15.02 5.37 0.81
C ASP A 60 15.34 3.91 0.41
N LEU A 61 14.51 2.95 0.81
CA LEU A 61 14.73 1.54 0.49
C LEU A 61 14.61 1.31 -1.02
N LEU A 62 15.75 1.23 -1.69
CA LEU A 62 15.85 0.81 -3.09
C LEU A 62 16.25 -0.66 -3.15
N LEU A 63 15.31 -1.52 -3.49
CA LEU A 63 15.53 -2.94 -3.68
C LEU A 63 15.61 -3.28 -5.18
N PRO A 64 16.41 -4.30 -5.55
CA PRO A 64 16.27 -4.92 -6.86
C PRO A 64 14.82 -5.35 -7.11
N PRO A 65 14.32 -5.30 -8.36
CA PRO A 65 12.92 -5.58 -8.68
C PRO A 65 12.38 -6.90 -8.12
N ALA A 66 13.16 -7.98 -8.21
CA ALA A 66 12.75 -9.29 -7.69
C ALA A 66 12.61 -9.29 -6.16
N ASP A 67 13.52 -8.61 -5.46
CA ASP A 67 13.51 -8.52 -4.00
C ASP A 67 12.35 -7.64 -3.51
N ALA A 68 12.07 -6.53 -4.22
CA ALA A 68 10.92 -5.68 -3.96
C ALA A 68 9.60 -6.44 -4.11
N LEU A 69 9.45 -7.23 -5.17
CA LEU A 69 8.27 -8.09 -5.38
C LEU A 69 8.14 -9.15 -4.28
N ALA A 70 9.25 -9.82 -3.93
CA ALA A 70 9.25 -10.83 -2.88
C ALA A 70 8.87 -10.22 -1.51
N LEU A 71 9.39 -9.05 -1.17
CA LEU A 71 9.04 -8.34 0.05
C LEU A 71 7.58 -7.89 0.03
N ALA A 72 7.12 -7.28 -1.06
CA ALA A 72 5.73 -6.86 -1.22
C ALA A 72 4.76 -8.06 -1.07
N GLN A 73 5.10 -9.22 -1.67
CA GLN A 73 4.28 -10.44 -1.53
C GLN A 73 4.20 -10.90 -0.06
N ARG A 74 5.33 -10.98 0.66
CA ARG A 74 5.32 -11.34 2.09
C ARG A 74 4.46 -10.38 2.92
N LEU A 75 4.53 -9.09 2.64
CA LEU A 75 3.71 -8.09 3.31
C LEU A 75 2.21 -8.25 3.01
N LEU A 76 1.85 -8.55 1.76
CA LEU A 76 0.47 -8.86 1.39
C LEU A 76 -0.02 -10.14 2.08
N ASP A 77 0.80 -11.21 2.11
CA ASP A 77 0.47 -12.47 2.75
C ASP A 77 0.28 -12.33 4.27
N SER A 78 1.00 -11.41 4.88
CA SER A 78 0.85 -11.06 6.31
C SER A 78 -0.27 -10.04 6.60
N GLY A 79 -1.07 -9.66 5.59
CA GLY A 79 -2.18 -8.74 5.75
C GLY A 79 -1.75 -7.27 5.92
N ARG A 80 -0.58 -6.90 5.41
CA ARG A 80 0.03 -5.56 5.52
C ARG A 80 0.13 -4.83 4.17
N PRO A 81 -0.99 -4.63 3.45
CA PRO A 81 -0.96 -4.03 2.10
C PRO A 81 -0.48 -2.58 2.09
N PHE A 82 -0.62 -1.84 3.20
CA PHE A 82 -0.09 -0.48 3.28
C PHE A 82 1.44 -0.48 3.17
N HIS A 83 2.13 -1.38 3.87
CA HIS A 83 3.59 -1.48 3.80
C HIS A 83 4.05 -2.07 2.45
N ALA A 84 3.28 -2.99 1.87
CA ALA A 84 3.54 -3.45 0.50
C ALA A 84 3.46 -2.30 -0.50
N HIS A 85 2.51 -1.36 -0.33
CA HIS A 85 2.44 -0.16 -1.15
C HIS A 85 3.71 0.69 -1.04
N GLU A 86 4.26 0.90 0.16
CA GLU A 86 5.48 1.70 0.35
C GLU A 86 6.67 1.12 -0.43
N VAL A 87 6.87 -0.21 -0.37
CA VAL A 87 7.90 -0.91 -1.16
C VAL A 87 7.69 -0.73 -2.67
N LEU A 88 6.45 -0.94 -3.14
CA LEU A 88 6.11 -0.83 -4.55
C LEU A 88 6.17 0.61 -5.06
N GLU A 89 5.87 1.60 -4.22
CA GLU A 89 6.00 3.01 -4.54
C GLU A 89 7.47 3.43 -4.68
N ALA A 90 8.35 2.94 -3.82
CA ALA A 90 9.79 3.17 -3.95
C ALA A 90 10.31 2.60 -5.29
N SER A 91 9.90 1.37 -5.63
CA SER A 91 10.22 0.75 -6.92
C SER A 91 9.66 1.54 -8.10
N TRP A 92 8.43 2.04 -8.02
CA TRP A 92 7.84 2.91 -9.05
C TRP A 92 8.63 4.20 -9.28
N LYS A 93 9.06 4.85 -8.20
CA LYS A 93 9.85 6.09 -8.29
C LYS A 93 11.20 5.86 -8.97
N ALA A 94 11.83 4.71 -8.73
CA ALA A 94 13.14 4.33 -9.29
C ALA A 94 13.05 3.65 -10.66
N ALA A 95 11.85 3.21 -11.09
CA ALA A 95 11.66 2.41 -12.29
C ALA A 95 12.02 3.15 -13.58
N PRO A 96 12.62 2.46 -14.55
CA PRO A 96 12.76 2.95 -15.93
C PRO A 96 11.40 3.32 -16.52
N GLN A 97 11.38 4.27 -17.47
CA GLN A 97 10.15 4.76 -18.08
C GLN A 97 9.25 3.64 -18.62
N ALA A 98 9.85 2.61 -19.23
CA ALA A 98 9.10 1.48 -19.79
C ALA A 98 8.37 0.62 -18.75
N GLU A 99 8.78 0.66 -17.50
CA GLU A 99 8.22 -0.15 -16.41
C GLU A 99 7.40 0.67 -15.40
N ARG A 100 7.41 1.98 -15.52
CA ARG A 100 6.74 2.86 -14.55
C ARG A 100 5.26 2.54 -14.35
N GLU A 101 4.56 2.26 -15.42
CA GLU A 101 3.13 1.94 -15.35
C GLU A 101 2.89 0.57 -14.67
N LEU A 102 3.79 -0.41 -14.83
CA LEU A 102 3.74 -1.68 -14.13
C LEU A 102 3.83 -1.46 -12.61
N TRP A 103 4.91 -0.80 -12.17
CA TRP A 103 5.16 -0.56 -10.75
C TRP A 103 4.08 0.33 -10.13
N ARG A 104 3.60 1.34 -10.86
CA ARG A 104 2.47 2.15 -10.45
C ARG A 104 1.20 1.32 -10.28
N GLY A 105 0.93 0.42 -11.21
CA GLY A 105 -0.20 -0.49 -11.15
C GLY A 105 -0.15 -1.40 -9.91
N LEU A 106 1.01 -2.00 -9.65
CA LEU A 106 1.22 -2.83 -8.45
C LEU A 106 1.01 -2.04 -7.15
N ALA A 107 1.55 -0.81 -7.07
CA ALA A 107 1.33 0.07 -5.92
C ALA A 107 -0.17 0.42 -5.75
N GLN A 108 -0.90 0.70 -6.84
CA GLN A 108 -2.34 0.95 -6.81
C GLN A 108 -3.13 -0.26 -6.32
N VAL A 109 -2.73 -1.48 -6.70
CA VAL A 109 -3.35 -2.72 -6.18
C VAL A 109 -3.18 -2.78 -4.66
N ALA A 110 -1.99 -2.54 -4.13
CA ALA A 110 -1.74 -2.56 -2.69
C ALA A 110 -2.54 -1.48 -1.94
N VAL A 111 -2.67 -0.26 -2.51
CA VAL A 111 -3.56 0.77 -1.96
C VAL A 111 -5.02 0.33 -2.00
N GLY A 112 -5.47 -0.31 -3.08
CA GLY A 112 -6.81 -0.86 -3.19
C GLY A 112 -7.13 -1.87 -2.08
N LEU A 113 -6.19 -2.78 -1.80
CA LEU A 113 -6.29 -3.73 -0.68
C LEU A 113 -6.34 -3.02 0.68
N THR A 114 -5.55 -1.96 0.86
CA THR A 114 -5.59 -1.12 2.06
C THR A 114 -6.96 -0.45 2.24
N HIS A 115 -7.56 0.05 1.16
CA HIS A 115 -8.91 0.60 1.18
C HIS A 115 -9.96 -0.46 1.55
N ALA A 116 -9.82 -1.68 1.02
CA ALA A 116 -10.71 -2.79 1.36
C ALA A 116 -10.65 -3.13 2.86
N GLN A 117 -9.45 -3.21 3.44
CA GLN A 117 -9.28 -3.43 4.88
C GLN A 117 -9.92 -2.34 5.75
N ARG A 118 -10.00 -1.11 5.22
CA ARG A 118 -10.62 0.03 5.91
C ARG A 118 -12.12 0.16 5.66
N GLY A 119 -12.72 -0.76 4.92
CA GLY A 119 -14.14 -0.71 4.55
C GLY A 119 -14.49 0.35 3.50
N ASN A 120 -13.49 0.94 2.82
CA ASN A 120 -13.74 1.86 1.72
C ASN A 120 -13.95 1.08 0.40
N VAL A 121 -15.13 0.51 0.25
CA VAL A 121 -15.54 -0.35 -0.88
C VAL A 121 -15.29 0.33 -2.23
N ARG A 122 -15.79 1.56 -2.41
CA ARG A 122 -15.66 2.28 -3.68
C ARG A 122 -14.21 2.57 -4.04
N GLY A 123 -13.41 3.05 -3.08
CA GLY A 123 -12.00 3.31 -3.28
C GLY A 123 -11.22 2.03 -3.60
N ALA A 124 -11.52 0.93 -2.90
CA ALA A 124 -10.91 -0.37 -3.12
C ALA A 124 -11.17 -0.88 -4.54
N ALA A 125 -12.44 -0.96 -4.95
CA ALA A 125 -12.82 -1.48 -6.25
C ALA A 125 -12.22 -0.65 -7.40
N THR A 126 -12.26 0.67 -7.29
CA THR A 126 -11.68 1.59 -8.29
C THR A 126 -10.19 1.35 -8.46
N LEU A 127 -9.43 1.28 -7.35
CA LEU A 127 -7.98 1.13 -7.40
C LEU A 127 -7.55 -0.28 -7.82
N LEU A 128 -8.27 -1.32 -7.39
CA LEU A 128 -8.00 -2.69 -7.83
C LEU A 128 -8.18 -2.83 -9.35
N ARG A 129 -9.28 -2.33 -9.93
CA ARG A 129 -9.50 -2.37 -11.38
C ARG A 129 -8.42 -1.59 -12.13
N ARG A 130 -8.15 -0.36 -11.70
CA ARG A 130 -7.16 0.50 -12.35
C ARG A 130 -5.75 -0.09 -12.29
N GLY A 131 -5.34 -0.55 -11.11
CA GLY A 131 -4.03 -1.18 -10.92
C GLY A 131 -3.91 -2.48 -11.70
N GLY A 132 -4.93 -3.35 -11.62
CA GLY A 132 -4.99 -4.59 -12.40
C GLY A 132 -4.91 -4.35 -13.91
N GLN A 133 -5.62 -3.36 -14.43
CA GLN A 133 -5.56 -2.99 -15.85
C GLN A 133 -4.15 -2.52 -16.27
N ALA A 134 -3.53 -1.65 -15.47
CA ALA A 134 -2.17 -1.19 -15.74
C ALA A 134 -1.15 -2.33 -15.77
N VAL A 135 -1.22 -3.24 -14.78
CA VAL A 135 -0.37 -4.44 -14.73
C VAL A 135 -0.67 -5.37 -15.91
N GLY A 136 -1.95 -5.57 -16.26
CA GLY A 136 -2.38 -6.43 -17.39
C GLY A 136 -1.77 -6.03 -18.72
N GLY A 137 -1.45 -4.75 -18.92
CA GLY A 137 -0.71 -4.28 -20.11
C GLY A 137 0.66 -4.92 -20.30
N TYR A 138 1.22 -5.56 -19.28
CA TYR A 138 2.51 -6.24 -19.31
C TYR A 138 2.39 -7.78 -19.43
N ALA A 139 1.20 -8.31 -19.75
CA ALA A 139 0.96 -9.76 -19.80
C ALA A 139 1.89 -10.50 -20.77
N THR A 140 2.23 -9.90 -21.91
CA THR A 140 3.12 -10.50 -22.91
C THR A 140 4.59 -10.40 -22.46
N ALA A 141 4.99 -9.30 -21.84
CA ALA A 141 6.39 -9.07 -21.43
C ALA A 141 6.74 -9.86 -20.17
N ALA A 142 5.74 -10.11 -19.28
CA ALA A 142 5.86 -10.82 -18.01
C ALA A 142 7.16 -10.52 -17.24
N PRO A 143 7.54 -9.24 -17.02
CA PRO A 143 8.81 -8.91 -16.41
C PRO A 143 8.88 -9.47 -14.98
N TYR A 144 10.05 -9.90 -14.55
CA TYR A 144 10.33 -10.40 -13.20
C TYR A 144 9.49 -11.61 -12.78
N GLY A 145 8.85 -12.32 -13.72
CA GLY A 145 7.98 -13.45 -13.43
C GLY A 145 6.62 -13.05 -12.84
N ILE A 146 6.18 -11.81 -13.05
CA ILE A 146 4.85 -11.35 -12.65
C ILE A 146 3.79 -12.04 -13.50
N ASP A 147 2.78 -12.65 -12.86
CA ASP A 147 1.56 -13.10 -13.54
C ASP A 147 0.63 -11.90 -13.81
N ALA A 148 1.03 -11.08 -14.77
CA ALA A 148 0.31 -9.84 -15.05
C ALA A 148 -1.14 -10.09 -15.51
N ALA A 149 -1.38 -11.12 -16.32
CA ALA A 149 -2.72 -11.49 -16.76
C ALA A 149 -3.56 -12.09 -15.63
N GLY A 150 -2.98 -12.96 -14.81
CA GLY A 150 -3.64 -13.53 -13.63
C GLY A 150 -4.00 -12.46 -12.62
N LEU A 151 -3.04 -11.60 -12.28
CA LEU A 151 -3.25 -10.51 -11.33
C LEU A 151 -4.35 -9.54 -11.81
N ALA A 152 -4.39 -9.20 -13.10
CA ALA A 152 -5.46 -8.36 -13.65
C ALA A 152 -6.85 -8.98 -13.46
N ARG A 153 -6.98 -10.30 -13.76
CA ARG A 153 -8.23 -11.03 -13.55
C ARG A 153 -8.62 -11.10 -12.07
N ASP A 154 -7.65 -11.36 -11.19
CA ASP A 154 -7.89 -11.47 -9.76
C ASP A 154 -8.30 -10.13 -9.15
N CYS A 155 -7.68 -9.03 -9.56
CA CYS A 155 -8.08 -7.69 -9.17
C CYS A 155 -9.51 -7.36 -9.60
N ALA A 156 -9.90 -7.72 -10.83
CA ALA A 156 -11.26 -7.49 -11.32
C ALA A 156 -12.30 -8.31 -10.53
N ARG A 157 -12.01 -9.60 -10.26
CA ARG A 157 -12.88 -10.48 -9.45
C ARG A 157 -13.01 -9.98 -8.01
N LEU A 158 -11.89 -9.57 -7.41
CA LEU A 158 -11.91 -9.06 -6.04
C LEU A 158 -12.69 -7.74 -5.95
N ALA A 159 -12.52 -6.85 -6.92
CA ALA A 159 -13.27 -5.60 -6.98
C ALA A 159 -14.78 -5.83 -7.07
N ALA A 160 -15.23 -6.78 -7.92
CA ALA A 160 -16.64 -7.15 -8.01
C ALA A 160 -17.17 -7.70 -6.68
N ARG A 161 -16.45 -8.65 -6.07
CA ARG A 161 -16.85 -9.22 -4.76
C ARG A 161 -16.99 -8.17 -3.66
N ILE A 162 -16.06 -7.19 -3.62
CA ILE A 162 -16.10 -6.11 -2.62
C ILE A 162 -17.34 -5.22 -2.83
N GLU A 163 -17.76 -5.01 -4.07
CA GLU A 163 -18.96 -4.21 -4.38
C GLU A 163 -20.25 -4.99 -4.09
N ASP A 164 -20.28 -6.28 -4.41
CA ASP A 164 -21.45 -7.15 -4.18
C ASP A 164 -21.72 -7.36 -2.69
N ASP A 165 -20.66 -7.43 -1.87
CA ASP A 165 -20.76 -7.69 -0.43
C ASP A 165 -20.34 -6.44 0.40
N ALA A 166 -20.80 -5.26 -0.01
CA ALA A 166 -20.45 -3.99 0.59
C ALA A 166 -20.79 -3.86 2.08
N ALA A 167 -21.71 -4.70 2.59
CA ALA A 167 -22.13 -4.71 3.99
C ALA A 167 -21.22 -5.54 4.89
N THR A 168 -20.40 -6.44 4.35
CA THR A 168 -19.52 -7.33 5.10
C THR A 168 -18.07 -6.90 4.97
N PRO A 169 -17.36 -6.64 6.09
CA PRO A 169 -15.92 -6.38 6.05
C PRO A 169 -15.19 -7.55 5.39
N VAL A 170 -14.45 -7.26 4.32
CA VAL A 170 -13.69 -8.31 3.61
C VAL A 170 -12.59 -8.82 4.54
N ALA A 171 -12.64 -10.09 4.91
CA ALA A 171 -11.63 -10.71 5.76
C ALA A 171 -10.24 -10.58 5.13
N ALA A 172 -9.21 -10.32 5.93
CA ALA A 172 -7.84 -10.12 5.44
C ALA A 172 -7.35 -11.31 4.57
N GLN A 173 -7.77 -12.54 4.90
CA GLN A 173 -7.44 -13.73 4.11
C GLN A 173 -8.09 -13.73 2.70
N ALA A 174 -9.24 -13.06 2.53
CA ALA A 174 -9.92 -12.95 1.23
C ALA A 174 -9.26 -11.91 0.31
N LEU A 175 -8.36 -11.09 0.85
CA LEU A 175 -7.63 -10.04 0.13
C LEU A 175 -6.28 -10.53 -0.42
N ARG A 176 -6.00 -11.83 -0.40
CA ARG A 176 -4.74 -12.39 -0.89
C ARG A 176 -4.70 -12.34 -2.42
N LEU A 177 -3.73 -11.62 -2.95
CA LEU A 177 -3.37 -11.57 -4.36
C LEU A 177 -1.94 -12.09 -4.54
N ARG A 178 -1.70 -12.84 -5.61
CA ARG A 178 -0.36 -13.28 -6.01
C ARG A 178 0.22 -12.32 -7.03
N LEU A 179 1.39 -11.77 -6.74
CA LEU A 179 2.09 -10.86 -7.66
C LEU A 179 2.89 -11.60 -8.72
N THR A 180 3.44 -12.78 -8.37
CA THR A 180 4.30 -13.56 -9.25
C THR A 180 3.75 -14.96 -9.47
N LEU A 181 4.09 -15.55 -10.61
CA LEU A 181 3.87 -16.97 -10.86
C LEU A 181 4.64 -17.79 -9.81
N ASP A 182 3.97 -18.75 -9.19
CA ASP A 182 4.63 -19.76 -8.36
C ASP A 182 5.47 -20.62 -9.32
N ARG A 183 6.77 -20.34 -9.41
CA ARG A 183 7.70 -21.27 -10.06
C ARG A 183 7.81 -22.46 -9.15
N GLY A 184 6.93 -23.44 -9.40
CA GLY A 184 6.86 -24.68 -8.68
C GLY A 184 8.26 -25.18 -8.35
N ARG A 185 8.43 -25.56 -7.11
CA ARG A 185 9.61 -26.24 -6.57
C ARG A 185 9.84 -27.50 -7.44
N THR A 186 10.77 -27.39 -8.41
CA THR A 186 11.36 -28.56 -9.07
C THR A 186 12.32 -29.21 -8.11
#